data_a2b3d6d0906b466b726c02f8ac681cd6
#
_entry.id   a2b3d6d0906b466b726c02f8ac681cd6
#
_cell.length_a   1.000
_cell.length_b   1.000
_cell.length_c   1.000
_cell.angle_alpha   90.00
_cell.angle_beta   90.00
_cell.angle_gamma   90.00
#
_symmetry.space_group_name_H-M   'P 1'
#
loop_
_entity.id
_entity.type
_entity.pdbx_description
1 polymer ?
#
loop_
_entity_poly.entity_id
_entity_poly.type
_entity_poly.pdbx_seq_one_letter_code
_entity_poly.pdbx_strand_id
1 'polypeptide(L)'
;MKNSGALKAFKVFSMGRGGKFLLCFFIKSIFKGVAKMSVKVTGVDKHSPAARARIKAGDTLISINGHAIADVLDYMFYAAEDRTEVVCERDGKERKSVIYKSEYDDLGMQFDSFLMDQKRSCSNKCIFCFIDQMPPGMRETLYFKDDDARLSFLQGNYVTLTNLTDKDIQRIIDMRLNINVSVHTTNPELRCKMMHNRFAGDKLRYIKMMAESGLMLNCQIVCCPGINDGDELRRTLTDLYSLMPNIQSGLHCAPKASWL
;
A
#
# COMPACT_ATOMS: atom_id res chain seq x y z
N MET A 1 9.98 -37.23 -11.38
CA MET A 1 9.09 -37.82 -10.36
C MET A 1 8.05 -36.77 -10.02
N LYS A 2 6.79 -37.14 -10.22
CA LYS A 2 5.60 -36.28 -10.05
C LYS A 2 5.30 -36.06 -8.58
N ASN A 3 4.93 -34.84 -8.21
CA ASN A 3 4.07 -34.64 -7.04
C ASN A 3 3.05 -33.52 -7.35
N SER A 4 1.91 -34.00 -7.76
CA SER A 4 0.67 -33.27 -7.87
C SER A 4 -0.01 -33.28 -6.50
N GLY A 5 -0.06 -32.12 -5.82
CA GLY A 5 -0.81 -31.90 -4.58
C GLY A 5 -2.19 -31.32 -4.89
N ALA A 6 -3.19 -32.17 -4.84
CA ALA A 6 -4.55 -31.98 -5.24
C ALA A 6 -5.31 -30.91 -4.42
N LEU A 7 -6.03 -30.05 -5.14
CA LEU A 7 -7.23 -29.38 -4.61
C LEU A 7 -8.27 -30.44 -4.20
N LYS A 8 -8.47 -30.65 -2.93
CA LYS A 8 -9.63 -31.44 -2.45
C LYS A 8 -10.84 -30.52 -2.31
N ALA A 9 -11.78 -30.71 -3.23
CA ALA A 9 -13.12 -30.16 -3.17
C ALA A 9 -13.79 -30.60 -1.86
N PHE A 10 -14.26 -29.63 -1.05
CA PHE A 10 -15.09 -29.94 0.12
C PHE A 10 -16.50 -30.28 -0.35
N LYS A 11 -16.83 -31.57 -0.26
CA LYS A 11 -18.20 -32.06 -0.37
C LYS A 11 -19.00 -31.57 0.82
N VAL A 12 -20.03 -30.78 0.58
CA VAL A 12 -21.00 -30.39 1.59
C VAL A 12 -21.84 -31.61 1.96
N PHE A 13 -21.61 -32.15 3.13
CA PHE A 13 -22.47 -33.18 3.73
C PHE A 13 -23.62 -32.49 4.47
N SER A 14 -24.84 -32.72 4.04
CA SER A 14 -26.04 -32.32 4.71
C SER A 14 -26.19 -33.15 5.98
N MET A 15 -26.03 -32.54 7.14
CA MET A 15 -26.38 -33.13 8.43
C MET A 15 -27.34 -32.20 9.20
N GLY A 16 -28.31 -32.82 9.84
CA GLY A 16 -29.49 -32.26 10.48
C GLY A 16 -29.26 -31.12 11.51
N ARG A 17 -30.35 -30.59 12.02
CA ARG A 17 -30.46 -29.32 12.78
C ARG A 17 -29.54 -29.09 13.98
N GLY A 18 -28.68 -30.04 14.37
CA GLY A 18 -27.68 -29.90 15.44
C GLY A 18 -26.29 -29.45 15.02
N GLY A 19 -25.94 -29.52 13.72
CA GLY A 19 -24.55 -29.26 13.25
C GLY A 19 -24.16 -27.80 13.09
N LYS A 20 -25.11 -26.86 13.05
CA LYS A 20 -24.83 -25.44 12.82
C LYS A 20 -24.18 -24.74 14.02
N PHE A 21 -24.39 -25.23 15.24
CA PHE A 21 -23.78 -24.62 16.44
C PHE A 21 -22.29 -24.95 16.60
N LEU A 22 -21.88 -26.14 16.21
CA LEU A 22 -20.48 -26.58 16.34
C LEU A 22 -19.57 -25.93 15.28
N LEU A 23 -20.08 -25.73 14.06
CA LEU A 23 -19.33 -25.09 12.98
C LEU A 23 -19.06 -23.61 13.26
N CYS A 24 -20.02 -22.93 13.90
CA CYS A 24 -19.86 -21.51 14.28
C CYS A 24 -18.82 -21.31 15.39
N PHE A 25 -18.66 -22.30 16.30
CA PHE A 25 -17.62 -22.27 17.34
C PHE A 25 -16.24 -22.59 16.77
N PHE A 26 -16.12 -23.48 15.78
CA PHE A 26 -14.84 -23.83 15.15
C PHE A 26 -14.31 -22.70 14.27
N ILE A 27 -15.19 -22.00 13.53
CA ILE A 27 -14.79 -20.83 12.72
C ILE A 27 -14.33 -19.67 13.63
N LYS A 28 -14.99 -19.45 14.78
CA LYS A 28 -14.52 -18.44 15.76
C LYS A 28 -13.18 -18.78 16.41
N SER A 29 -12.79 -20.06 16.47
CA SER A 29 -11.52 -20.50 17.06
C SER A 29 -10.34 -20.36 16.09
N ILE A 30 -10.56 -20.47 14.77
CA ILE A 30 -9.50 -20.34 13.75
C ILE A 30 -9.11 -18.88 13.54
N PHE A 31 -10.01 -17.91 13.81
CA PHE A 31 -9.73 -16.48 13.70
C PHE A 31 -9.09 -15.83 14.95
N LYS A 32 -8.77 -16.60 15.98
CA LYS A 32 -8.12 -16.07 17.21
C LYS A 32 -6.64 -15.72 17.08
N GLY A 33 -6.04 -15.81 15.90
CA GLY A 33 -4.59 -15.60 15.68
C GLY A 33 -4.21 -14.46 14.73
N VAL A 34 -5.16 -13.75 14.12
CA VAL A 34 -4.85 -12.53 13.36
C VAL A 34 -4.82 -11.38 14.36
N ALA A 35 -3.68 -10.73 14.53
CA ALA A 35 -3.60 -9.49 15.31
C ALA A 35 -4.72 -8.57 14.81
N LYS A 36 -5.66 -8.21 15.71
CA LYS A 36 -6.81 -7.37 15.40
C LYS A 36 -6.26 -5.99 15.07
N MET A 37 -5.97 -5.74 13.79
CA MET A 37 -5.59 -4.40 13.35
C MET A 37 -6.80 -3.50 13.60
N SER A 38 -6.59 -2.45 14.34
CA SER A 38 -7.66 -1.56 14.78
C SER A 38 -7.09 -0.15 14.90
N VAL A 39 -7.85 0.83 14.46
CA VAL A 39 -7.43 2.24 14.43
C VAL A 39 -8.29 3.06 15.38
N LYS A 40 -7.64 3.83 16.24
CA LYS A 40 -8.33 4.68 17.23
C LYS A 40 -8.90 5.94 16.56
N VAL A 41 -10.20 6.19 16.74
CA VAL A 41 -10.86 7.42 16.34
C VAL A 41 -10.53 8.51 17.36
N THR A 42 -9.87 9.58 16.92
CA THR A 42 -9.48 10.70 17.78
C THR A 42 -10.52 11.82 17.82
N GLY A 43 -11.32 11.93 16.77
CA GLY A 43 -12.39 12.89 16.64
C GLY A 43 -13.45 12.46 15.64
N VAL A 44 -14.59 13.15 15.66
CA VAL A 44 -15.67 12.96 14.69
C VAL A 44 -16.22 14.34 14.34
N ASP A 45 -16.31 14.64 13.07
CA ASP A 45 -16.80 15.91 12.56
C ASP A 45 -18.28 16.12 12.89
N LYS A 46 -18.62 17.35 13.29
CA LYS A 46 -20.02 17.70 13.62
C LYS A 46 -20.90 17.49 12.38
N HIS A 47 -22.06 16.89 12.58
CA HIS A 47 -23.07 16.61 11.54
C HIS A 47 -22.59 15.62 10.44
N SER A 48 -21.42 15.01 10.58
CA SER A 48 -20.94 13.99 9.65
C SER A 48 -21.78 12.70 9.69
N PRO A 49 -21.65 11.84 8.68
CA PRO A 49 -22.27 10.51 8.69
C PRO A 49 -21.92 9.70 9.93
N ALA A 50 -20.66 9.71 10.38
CA ALA A 50 -20.21 9.03 11.60
C ALA A 50 -20.84 9.60 12.88
N ALA A 51 -20.98 10.96 12.95
CA ALA A 51 -21.64 11.59 14.09
C ALA A 51 -23.10 11.20 14.20
N ARG A 52 -23.83 11.16 13.07
CA ARG A 52 -25.23 10.67 13.02
C ARG A 52 -25.35 9.22 13.43
N ALA A 53 -24.35 8.38 13.12
CA ALA A 53 -24.25 6.98 13.53
C ALA A 53 -23.79 6.81 14.99
N ARG A 54 -23.59 7.91 15.74
CA ARG A 54 -23.16 7.93 17.14
C ARG A 54 -21.76 7.33 17.37
N ILE A 55 -20.90 7.37 16.37
CA ILE A 55 -19.45 7.10 16.53
C ILE A 55 -18.86 8.30 17.26
N LYS A 56 -17.89 8.08 18.16
CA LYS A 56 -17.30 9.12 19.01
C LYS A 56 -15.78 9.00 19.04
N ALA A 57 -15.13 10.09 19.42
CA ALA A 57 -13.73 10.05 19.82
C ALA A 57 -13.53 9.03 20.95
N GLY A 58 -12.47 8.25 20.85
CA GLY A 58 -12.17 7.15 21.76
C GLY A 58 -12.65 5.78 21.28
N ASP A 59 -13.54 5.70 20.28
CA ASP A 59 -13.90 4.44 19.64
C ASP A 59 -12.68 3.87 18.88
N THR A 60 -12.66 2.57 18.74
CA THR A 60 -11.67 1.88 17.92
C THR A 60 -12.35 1.32 16.67
N LEU A 61 -11.98 1.81 15.50
CA LEU A 61 -12.48 1.30 14.23
C LEU A 61 -11.90 -0.08 13.95
N ILE A 62 -12.77 -1.07 13.72
CA ILE A 62 -12.40 -2.47 13.52
C ILE A 62 -12.54 -2.86 12.05
N SER A 63 -13.70 -2.59 11.47
CA SER A 63 -13.97 -2.96 10.08
C SER A 63 -14.95 -2.03 9.41
N ILE A 64 -14.86 -1.96 8.09
CA ILE A 64 -15.83 -1.33 7.20
C ILE A 64 -16.25 -2.37 6.17
N ASN A 65 -17.54 -2.55 5.97
CA ASN A 65 -18.13 -3.54 5.06
C ASN A 65 -17.57 -4.97 5.25
N GLY A 66 -17.23 -5.34 6.51
CA GLY A 66 -16.63 -6.62 6.85
C GLY A 66 -15.12 -6.74 6.63
N HIS A 67 -14.47 -5.70 6.09
CA HIS A 67 -13.02 -5.64 5.88
C HIS A 67 -12.33 -4.94 7.03
N ALA A 68 -11.27 -5.56 7.57
CA ALA A 68 -10.46 -4.95 8.62
C ALA A 68 -9.74 -3.71 8.09
N ILE A 69 -9.70 -2.66 8.90
CA ILE A 69 -9.05 -1.39 8.53
C ILE A 69 -7.69 -1.33 9.19
N ALA A 70 -6.65 -1.30 8.37
CA ALA A 70 -5.27 -1.22 8.81
C ALA A 70 -4.68 0.19 8.66
N ASP A 71 -5.07 0.90 7.61
CA ASP A 71 -4.56 2.23 7.28
C ASP A 71 -5.55 3.05 6.45
N VAL A 72 -5.12 4.24 6.05
CA VAL A 72 -5.94 5.19 5.29
C VAL A 72 -6.44 4.65 3.96
N LEU A 73 -5.69 3.76 3.29
CA LEU A 73 -6.14 3.20 2.00
C LEU A 73 -7.32 2.25 2.19
N ASP A 74 -7.29 1.39 3.20
CA ASP A 74 -8.45 0.55 3.54
C ASP A 74 -9.66 1.41 3.89
N TYR A 75 -9.44 2.45 4.71
CA TYR A 75 -10.49 3.38 5.11
C TYR A 75 -11.13 4.04 3.88
N MET A 76 -10.34 4.65 3.01
CA MET A 76 -10.85 5.34 1.82
C MET A 76 -11.55 4.37 0.84
N PHE A 77 -10.94 3.20 0.63
CA PHE A 77 -11.45 2.23 -0.34
C PHE A 77 -12.79 1.62 0.10
N TYR A 78 -12.86 1.13 1.35
CA TYR A 78 -14.08 0.47 1.83
C TYR A 78 -15.17 1.45 2.31
N ALA A 79 -14.81 2.71 2.56
CA ALA A 79 -15.78 3.75 2.90
C ALA A 79 -16.35 4.47 1.66
N ALA A 80 -15.91 4.15 0.44
CA ALA A 80 -16.35 4.86 -0.78
C ALA A 80 -17.84 4.64 -1.10
N GLU A 81 -18.42 3.52 -0.71
CA GLU A 81 -19.81 3.15 -1.03
C GLU A 81 -20.84 4.05 -0.33
N ASP A 82 -22.03 4.18 -0.93
CA ASP A 82 -23.18 4.93 -0.42
C ASP A 82 -23.79 4.30 0.84
N ARG A 83 -23.73 2.96 0.94
CA ARG A 83 -24.11 2.19 2.11
C ARG A 83 -22.89 1.55 2.75
N THR A 84 -22.49 2.04 3.90
CA THR A 84 -21.29 1.61 4.61
C THR A 84 -21.65 1.01 5.97
N GLU A 85 -21.26 -0.25 6.19
CA GLU A 85 -21.39 -0.92 7.48
C GLU A 85 -20.10 -0.74 8.28
N VAL A 86 -20.15 -0.02 9.39
CA VAL A 86 -19.00 0.29 10.24
C VAL A 86 -19.09 -0.47 11.55
N VAL A 87 -18.04 -1.18 11.93
CA VAL A 87 -17.89 -1.83 13.23
C VAL A 87 -16.82 -1.10 14.03
N CYS A 88 -17.23 -0.53 15.17
CA CYS A 88 -16.34 0.07 16.14
C CYS A 88 -16.41 -0.68 17.48
N GLU A 89 -15.31 -0.63 18.24
CA GLU A 89 -15.28 -1.09 19.62
C GLU A 89 -15.27 0.10 20.58
N ARG A 90 -16.12 0.07 21.60
CA ARG A 90 -16.15 1.02 22.71
C ARG A 90 -16.33 0.26 24.03
N ASP A 91 -15.46 0.51 25.00
CA ASP A 91 -15.48 -0.14 26.31
C ASP A 91 -15.52 -1.68 26.21
N GLY A 92 -14.71 -2.24 25.27
CA GLY A 92 -14.64 -3.68 25.03
C GLY A 92 -15.86 -4.29 24.34
N LYS A 93 -16.82 -3.47 23.87
CA LYS A 93 -18.04 -3.93 23.18
C LYS A 93 -18.04 -3.47 21.74
N GLU A 94 -18.21 -4.41 20.83
CA GLU A 94 -18.41 -4.11 19.41
C GLU A 94 -19.79 -3.47 19.18
N ARG A 95 -19.79 -2.43 18.38
CA ARG A 95 -20.97 -1.69 17.93
C ARG A 95 -20.97 -1.65 16.42
N LYS A 96 -22.04 -2.13 15.83
CA LYS A 96 -22.26 -2.14 14.39
C LYS A 96 -23.22 -1.02 14.03
N SER A 97 -22.85 -0.20 13.06
CA SER A 97 -23.67 0.89 12.54
C SER A 97 -23.72 0.81 11.02
N VAL A 98 -24.90 1.03 10.45
CA VAL A 98 -25.06 1.18 8.99
C VAL A 98 -25.23 2.67 8.69
N ILE A 99 -24.36 3.19 7.84
CA ILE A 99 -24.31 4.58 7.46
C ILE A 99 -24.72 4.70 6.00
N TYR A 100 -25.62 5.63 5.70
CA TYR A 100 -25.97 6.03 4.34
C TYR A 100 -25.43 7.43 4.07
N LYS A 101 -24.77 7.59 2.94
CA LYS A 101 -24.15 8.83 2.47
C LYS A 101 -24.09 8.87 0.95
N SER A 102 -23.65 9.96 0.34
CA SER A 102 -23.32 9.96 -1.08
C SER A 102 -22.02 9.16 -1.30
N GLU A 103 -21.88 8.57 -2.48
CA GLU A 103 -20.62 7.91 -2.87
C GLU A 103 -19.46 8.90 -2.72
N TYR A 104 -18.33 8.39 -2.23
CA TYR A 104 -17.10 9.14 -1.98
C TYR A 104 -17.18 10.23 -0.89
N ASP A 105 -18.35 10.51 -0.30
CA ASP A 105 -18.41 11.37 0.88
C ASP A 105 -17.60 10.76 2.03
N ASP A 106 -16.88 11.61 2.77
CA ASP A 106 -16.15 11.15 3.95
C ASP A 106 -17.12 10.80 5.08
N LEU A 107 -16.76 9.78 5.86
CA LEU A 107 -17.52 9.42 7.06
C LEU A 107 -17.38 10.47 8.17
N GLY A 108 -16.33 11.29 8.13
CA GLY A 108 -16.03 12.34 9.11
C GLY A 108 -15.40 11.80 10.39
N MET A 109 -14.66 10.71 10.31
CA MET A 109 -13.82 10.20 11.41
C MET A 109 -12.42 10.79 11.32
N GLN A 110 -11.87 11.24 12.45
CA GLN A 110 -10.50 11.76 12.55
C GLN A 110 -9.62 10.75 13.25
N PHE A 111 -8.36 10.69 12.83
CA PHE A 111 -7.36 9.76 13.32
C PHE A 111 -6.10 10.51 13.77
N ASP A 112 -5.24 9.88 14.56
CA ASP A 112 -4.04 10.50 15.13
C ASP A 112 -3.03 10.94 14.05
N SER A 113 -2.92 10.16 12.96
CA SER A 113 -2.09 10.51 11.81
C SER A 113 -2.87 10.40 10.51
N PHE A 114 -2.45 11.15 9.49
CA PHE A 114 -3.04 11.09 8.14
C PHE A 114 -3.02 9.67 7.55
N LEU A 115 -1.99 8.89 7.82
CA LEU A 115 -1.88 7.51 7.33
C LEU A 115 -2.56 6.48 8.23
N MET A 116 -3.06 6.91 9.39
CA MET A 116 -3.69 6.08 10.43
C MET A 116 -2.71 5.12 11.14
N ASP A 117 -1.46 5.03 10.66
CA ASP A 117 -0.34 4.30 11.26
C ASP A 117 0.99 5.05 11.05
N GLN A 118 2.12 4.35 11.25
CA GLN A 118 3.45 4.94 11.06
C GLN A 118 3.85 4.98 9.58
N LYS A 119 4.51 6.07 9.17
CA LYS A 119 5.10 6.22 7.84
C LYS A 119 6.22 5.21 7.63
N ARG A 120 6.31 4.66 6.41
CA ARG A 120 7.40 3.79 5.99
C ARG A 120 8.54 4.63 5.43
N SER A 121 9.74 4.49 6.01
CA SER A 121 10.92 5.19 5.52
C SER A 121 11.78 4.31 4.61
N CYS A 122 12.52 4.95 3.71
CA CYS A 122 13.45 4.31 2.80
C CYS A 122 14.70 3.80 3.54
N SER A 123 15.07 2.55 3.32
CA SER A 123 16.29 1.95 3.85
C SER A 123 17.46 1.94 2.87
N ASN A 124 17.27 2.47 1.65
CA ASN A 124 18.30 2.51 0.61
C ASN A 124 19.36 3.58 0.92
N LYS A 125 20.55 3.39 0.36
CA LYS A 125 21.68 4.34 0.38
C LYS A 125 22.10 4.66 -1.04
N CYS A 126 21.15 5.20 -1.83
CA CYS A 126 21.38 5.47 -3.24
C CYS A 126 22.54 6.45 -3.46
N ILE A 127 23.40 6.18 -4.45
CA ILE A 127 24.53 7.05 -4.81
C ILE A 127 24.11 8.48 -5.21
N PHE A 128 22.83 8.67 -5.53
CA PHE A 128 22.22 9.94 -5.94
C PHE A 128 21.19 10.46 -4.91
N CYS A 129 21.15 9.92 -3.69
CA CYS A 129 20.13 10.31 -2.70
C CYS A 129 20.32 11.76 -2.26
N PHE A 130 19.43 12.64 -2.70
CA PHE A 130 19.49 14.06 -2.34
C PHE A 130 19.30 14.32 -0.84
N ILE A 131 18.59 13.45 -0.13
CA ILE A 131 18.42 13.54 1.33
C ILE A 131 19.76 13.29 2.05
N ASP A 132 20.53 12.26 1.61
CA ASP A 132 21.84 11.94 2.21
C ASP A 132 22.89 13.03 1.94
N GLN A 133 22.64 13.90 0.96
CA GLN A 133 23.53 14.96 0.53
C GLN A 133 23.17 16.34 1.09
N MET A 134 22.10 16.40 1.87
CA MET A 134 21.67 17.66 2.51
C MET A 134 22.68 18.09 3.59
N PRO A 135 22.94 19.40 3.72
CA PRO A 135 23.79 19.92 4.76
C PRO A 135 23.28 19.51 6.15
N PRO A 136 24.16 19.20 7.11
CA PRO A 136 23.75 18.90 8.47
C PRO A 136 23.15 20.13 9.16
N GLY A 137 22.30 19.90 10.16
CA GLY A 137 21.72 20.97 11.00
C GLY A 137 20.47 21.65 10.44
N MET A 138 19.90 21.14 9.38
CA MET A 138 18.60 21.60 8.87
C MET A 138 17.43 21.03 9.71
N ARG A 139 16.19 21.46 9.41
CA ARG A 139 15.00 20.92 10.10
C ARG A 139 14.93 19.39 9.96
N GLU A 140 14.67 18.71 11.04
CA GLU A 140 14.66 17.24 11.14
C GLU A 140 13.74 16.58 10.10
N THR A 141 12.60 17.20 9.80
CA THR A 141 11.63 16.73 8.80
C THR A 141 12.21 16.65 7.38
N LEU A 142 13.26 17.40 7.07
CA LEU A 142 13.91 17.36 5.75
C LEU A 142 14.77 16.12 5.52
N TYR A 143 15.18 15.46 6.60
CA TYR A 143 15.99 14.24 6.53
C TYR A 143 15.16 12.95 6.49
N PHE A 144 13.83 13.09 6.52
CA PHE A 144 12.96 11.92 6.40
C PHE A 144 12.97 11.39 4.96
N LYS A 145 13.44 10.17 4.80
CA LYS A 145 13.43 9.46 3.51
C LYS A 145 12.11 8.74 3.34
N ASP A 146 11.20 9.32 2.58
CA ASP A 146 9.93 8.68 2.26
C ASP A 146 10.10 7.54 1.26
N ASP A 147 9.46 6.40 1.53
CA ASP A 147 9.31 5.27 0.60
C ASP A 147 7.99 4.53 0.88
N ASP A 148 6.93 5.29 1.15
CA ASP A 148 5.62 4.79 1.50
C ASP A 148 4.69 4.76 0.29
N ALA A 149 4.30 3.55 -0.14
CA ALA A 149 3.43 3.37 -1.31
C ALA A 149 2.07 4.07 -1.17
N ARG A 150 1.59 4.30 0.06
CA ARG A 150 0.35 5.04 0.31
C ARG A 150 0.52 6.51 -0.06
N LEU A 151 1.66 7.10 0.25
CA LEU A 151 1.98 8.48 -0.14
C LEU A 151 2.21 8.59 -1.65
N SER A 152 2.66 7.52 -2.31
CA SER A 152 2.71 7.50 -3.77
C SER A 152 1.32 7.68 -4.38
N PHE A 153 0.33 6.92 -3.91
CA PHE A 153 -1.04 7.05 -4.40
C PHE A 153 -1.69 8.39 -3.99
N LEU A 154 -1.54 8.79 -2.71
CA LEU A 154 -2.26 9.95 -2.16
C LEU A 154 -1.65 11.30 -2.55
N GLN A 155 -0.33 11.36 -2.75
CA GLN A 155 0.43 12.61 -2.94
C GLN A 155 1.31 12.61 -4.19
N GLY A 156 1.40 11.51 -4.91
CA GLY A 156 2.22 11.38 -6.10
C GLY A 156 3.71 11.15 -5.82
N ASN A 157 4.10 10.77 -4.61
CA ASN A 157 5.48 10.49 -4.26
C ASN A 157 6.00 9.27 -5.03
N TYR A 158 7.30 9.27 -5.37
CA TYR A 158 7.93 8.13 -6.02
C TYR A 158 8.46 7.14 -4.98
N VAL A 159 8.15 5.85 -5.17
CA VAL A 159 8.60 4.77 -4.27
C VAL A 159 9.57 3.84 -4.96
N THR A 160 10.48 3.28 -4.19
CA THR A 160 11.52 2.39 -4.70
C THR A 160 11.08 0.93 -4.83
N LEU A 161 9.95 0.55 -4.27
CA LEU A 161 9.43 -0.80 -4.10
C LEU A 161 10.28 -1.71 -3.18
N THR A 162 11.44 -1.24 -2.69
CA THR A 162 12.40 -2.11 -1.98
C THR A 162 11.93 -2.56 -0.61
N ASN A 163 11.01 -1.81 0.01
CA ASN A 163 10.42 -2.13 1.31
C ASN A 163 9.02 -2.79 1.21
N LEU A 164 8.57 -3.11 -0.03
CA LEU A 164 7.29 -3.78 -0.25
C LEU A 164 7.46 -5.30 -0.32
N THR A 165 6.42 -5.99 0.13
CA THR A 165 6.28 -7.45 0.04
C THR A 165 5.31 -7.84 -1.08
N ASP A 166 5.27 -9.13 -1.42
CA ASP A 166 4.30 -9.66 -2.39
C ASP A 166 2.85 -9.38 -1.97
N LYS A 167 2.58 -9.38 -0.66
CA LYS A 167 1.25 -9.04 -0.12
C LYS A 167 0.91 -7.56 -0.32
N ASP A 168 1.88 -6.66 -0.14
CA ASP A 168 1.69 -5.23 -0.38
C ASP A 168 1.38 -4.98 -1.86
N ILE A 169 2.11 -5.64 -2.77
CA ILE A 169 1.87 -5.53 -4.21
C ILE A 169 0.51 -6.09 -4.60
N GLN A 170 0.12 -7.25 -4.07
CA GLN A 170 -1.20 -7.81 -4.35
C GLN A 170 -2.31 -6.87 -3.88
N ARG A 171 -2.18 -6.28 -2.69
CA ARG A 171 -3.13 -5.28 -2.18
C ARG A 171 -3.22 -4.04 -3.09
N ILE A 172 -2.09 -3.53 -3.58
CA ILE A 172 -2.04 -2.41 -4.54
C ILE A 172 -2.80 -2.78 -5.82
N ILE A 173 -2.63 -4.00 -6.32
CA ILE A 173 -3.32 -4.52 -7.51
C ILE A 173 -4.83 -4.64 -7.24
N ASP A 174 -5.23 -5.26 -6.14
CA ASP A 174 -6.63 -5.51 -5.78
C ASP A 174 -7.41 -4.20 -5.61
N MET A 175 -6.77 -3.19 -5.02
CA MET A 175 -7.35 -1.84 -4.85
C MET A 175 -7.21 -0.93 -6.09
N ARG A 176 -6.56 -1.40 -7.16
CA ARG A 176 -6.29 -0.65 -8.40
C ARG A 176 -5.60 0.70 -8.15
N LEU A 177 -4.60 0.73 -7.28
CA LEU A 177 -3.87 1.93 -6.93
C LEU A 177 -2.78 2.23 -7.95
N ASN A 178 -2.88 3.37 -8.62
CA ASN A 178 -1.80 3.86 -9.47
C ASN A 178 -0.68 4.40 -8.60
N ILE A 179 0.56 3.98 -8.86
CA ILE A 179 1.72 4.41 -8.09
C ILE A 179 2.85 4.91 -8.99
N ASN A 180 3.67 5.79 -8.42
CA ASN A 180 4.86 6.32 -9.07
C ASN A 180 6.09 5.55 -8.58
N VAL A 181 6.92 5.07 -9.50
CA VAL A 181 8.03 4.15 -9.21
C VAL A 181 9.37 4.74 -9.57
N SER A 182 10.28 4.78 -8.60
CA SER A 182 11.70 5.08 -8.81
C SER A 182 12.42 3.86 -9.37
N VAL A 183 12.57 3.81 -10.69
CA VAL A 183 13.14 2.66 -11.42
C VAL A 183 14.67 2.74 -11.49
N HIS A 184 15.18 3.86 -11.97
CA HIS A 184 16.59 4.21 -12.23
C HIS A 184 17.27 3.36 -13.31
N THR A 185 17.11 2.04 -13.28
CA THR A 185 17.54 1.09 -14.30
C THR A 185 16.74 -0.22 -14.20
N THR A 186 16.55 -0.90 -15.31
CA THR A 186 15.96 -2.27 -15.35
C THR A 186 17.01 -3.36 -15.26
N ASN A 187 18.32 -3.00 -15.21
CA ASN A 187 19.39 -3.93 -14.93
C ASN A 187 19.42 -4.26 -13.43
N PRO A 188 19.13 -5.52 -13.02
CA PRO A 188 19.00 -5.85 -11.59
C PRO A 188 20.30 -5.64 -10.80
N GLU A 189 21.45 -5.98 -11.40
CA GLU A 189 22.74 -5.85 -10.74
C GLU A 189 23.14 -4.38 -10.57
N LEU A 190 22.93 -3.57 -11.65
CA LEU A 190 23.20 -2.15 -11.61
C LEU A 190 22.29 -1.45 -10.61
N ARG A 191 21.00 -1.84 -10.54
CA ARG A 191 20.06 -1.28 -9.57
C ARG A 191 20.51 -1.54 -8.13
N CYS A 192 20.97 -2.76 -7.84
CA CYS A 192 21.54 -3.08 -6.53
C CYS A 192 22.74 -2.19 -6.18
N LYS A 193 23.65 -1.96 -7.14
CA LYS A 193 24.81 -1.09 -6.96
C LYS A 193 24.39 0.35 -6.72
N MET A 194 23.52 0.90 -7.58
CA MET A 194 23.06 2.30 -7.49
C MET A 194 22.32 2.60 -6.18
N MET A 195 21.53 1.65 -5.68
CA MET A 195 20.72 1.85 -4.48
C MET A 195 21.40 1.36 -3.19
N HIS A 196 22.60 0.78 -3.29
CA HIS A 196 23.29 0.10 -2.18
C HIS A 196 22.34 -0.85 -1.42
N ASN A 197 21.54 -1.60 -2.17
CA ASN A 197 20.57 -2.55 -1.62
C ASN A 197 20.57 -3.83 -2.44
N ARG A 198 21.02 -4.94 -1.85
CA ARG A 198 21.13 -6.24 -2.51
C ARG A 198 19.81 -6.81 -3.03
N PHE A 199 18.68 -6.34 -2.51
CA PHE A 199 17.35 -6.80 -2.90
C PHE A 199 16.70 -5.91 -3.99
N ALA A 200 17.30 -4.76 -4.32
CA ALA A 200 16.68 -3.78 -5.21
C ALA A 200 16.43 -4.34 -6.62
N GLY A 201 17.31 -5.22 -7.10
CA GLY A 201 17.15 -5.86 -8.42
C GLY A 201 15.96 -6.80 -8.50
N ASP A 202 15.73 -7.63 -7.47
CA ASP A 202 14.59 -8.54 -7.42
C ASP A 202 13.25 -7.80 -7.44
N LYS A 203 13.19 -6.60 -6.87
CA LYS A 203 11.98 -5.79 -6.80
C LYS A 203 11.51 -5.23 -8.16
N LEU A 204 12.35 -5.28 -9.19
CA LEU A 204 11.94 -4.92 -10.55
C LEU A 204 10.78 -5.77 -11.08
N ARG A 205 10.65 -7.02 -10.63
CA ARG A 205 9.52 -7.89 -10.99
C ARG A 205 8.16 -7.29 -10.65
N TYR A 206 8.09 -6.45 -9.61
CA TYR A 206 6.84 -5.81 -9.21
C TYR A 206 6.30 -4.82 -10.23
N ILE A 207 7.19 -4.15 -10.98
CA ILE A 207 6.80 -3.24 -12.07
C ILE A 207 6.03 -4.03 -13.13
N LYS A 208 6.57 -5.18 -13.55
CA LYS A 208 5.93 -6.06 -14.52
C LYS A 208 4.60 -6.61 -13.99
N MET A 209 4.57 -7.10 -12.74
CA MET A 209 3.35 -7.64 -12.13
C MET A 209 2.22 -6.60 -12.11
N MET A 210 2.51 -5.37 -11.70
CA MET A 210 1.52 -4.30 -11.64
C MET A 210 1.06 -3.86 -13.03
N ALA A 211 1.98 -3.69 -13.99
CA ALA A 211 1.64 -3.34 -15.37
C ALA A 211 0.77 -4.41 -16.03
N GLU A 212 1.14 -5.70 -15.93
CA GLU A 212 0.37 -6.83 -16.47
C GLU A 212 -1.02 -6.99 -15.81
N SER A 213 -1.19 -6.48 -14.59
CA SER A 213 -2.48 -6.41 -13.90
C SER A 213 -3.34 -5.21 -14.33
N GLY A 214 -2.87 -4.40 -15.28
CA GLY A 214 -3.59 -3.26 -15.83
C GLY A 214 -3.48 -1.97 -15.01
N LEU A 215 -2.54 -1.89 -14.06
CA LEU A 215 -2.27 -0.64 -13.33
C LEU A 215 -1.46 0.33 -14.19
N MET A 216 -1.74 1.61 -14.02
CA MET A 216 -0.99 2.68 -14.66
C MET A 216 0.15 3.12 -13.75
N LEU A 217 1.39 3.04 -14.25
CA LEU A 217 2.59 3.37 -13.50
C LEU A 217 3.31 4.56 -14.11
N ASN A 218 3.73 5.50 -13.27
CA ASN A 218 4.69 6.54 -13.66
C ASN A 218 6.08 6.12 -13.20
N CYS A 219 7.03 6.06 -14.12
CA CYS A 219 8.39 5.59 -13.85
C CYS A 219 9.40 6.75 -13.87
N GLN A 220 10.20 6.86 -12.82
CA GLN A 220 11.26 7.87 -12.72
C GLN A 220 12.64 7.24 -12.86
N ILE A 221 13.51 7.89 -13.62
CA ILE A 221 14.93 7.55 -13.77
C ILE A 221 15.76 8.75 -13.34
N VAL A 222 16.58 8.59 -12.30
CA VAL A 222 17.68 9.52 -12.02
C VAL A 222 18.86 9.08 -12.85
N CYS A 223 19.16 9.84 -13.90
CA CYS A 223 20.28 9.54 -14.82
C CYS A 223 21.60 10.01 -14.20
N CYS A 224 22.50 9.06 -13.97
CA CYS A 224 23.85 9.28 -13.44
C CYS A 224 24.86 9.06 -14.57
N PRO A 225 25.52 10.11 -15.12
CA PRO A 225 26.47 9.97 -16.19
C PRO A 225 27.59 8.97 -15.90
N GLY A 226 27.87 8.09 -16.87
CA GLY A 226 28.87 7.02 -16.75
C GLY A 226 28.41 5.83 -15.90
N ILE A 227 27.14 5.78 -15.45
CA ILE A 227 26.60 4.71 -14.61
C ILE A 227 25.37 4.05 -15.23
N ASN A 228 24.28 4.79 -15.43
CA ASN A 228 23.04 4.28 -16.01
C ASN A 228 22.58 5.09 -17.23
N ASP A 229 23.47 5.85 -17.83
CA ASP A 229 23.28 6.53 -19.13
C ASP A 229 23.63 5.62 -20.33
N GLY A 230 23.70 6.17 -21.51
CA GLY A 230 24.10 5.47 -22.74
C GLY A 230 23.25 4.22 -23.01
N ASP A 231 23.91 3.08 -23.15
CA ASP A 231 23.24 1.80 -23.46
C ASP A 231 22.38 1.27 -22.32
N GLU A 232 22.74 1.51 -21.07
CA GLU A 232 21.92 1.15 -19.92
C GLU A 232 20.61 1.96 -19.86
N LEU A 233 20.66 3.25 -20.20
CA LEU A 233 19.45 4.06 -20.32
C LEU A 233 18.58 3.56 -21.48
N ARG A 234 19.18 3.27 -22.64
CA ARG A 234 18.46 2.73 -23.80
C ARG A 234 17.77 1.41 -23.46
N ARG A 235 18.48 0.50 -22.80
CA ARG A 235 17.92 -0.76 -22.29
C ARG A 235 16.71 -0.50 -21.38
N THR A 236 16.87 0.35 -20.37
CA THR A 236 15.81 0.68 -19.41
C THR A 236 14.57 1.25 -20.11
N LEU A 237 14.76 2.16 -21.06
CA LEU A 237 13.67 2.73 -21.85
C LEU A 237 12.96 1.67 -22.70
N THR A 238 13.72 0.77 -23.34
CA THR A 238 13.15 -0.33 -24.15
C THR A 238 12.35 -1.29 -23.30
N ASP A 239 12.87 -1.69 -22.13
CA ASP A 239 12.18 -2.60 -21.23
C ASP A 239 10.87 -1.97 -20.71
N LEU A 240 10.89 -0.71 -20.29
CA LEU A 240 9.70 0.00 -19.86
C LEU A 240 8.70 0.20 -21.01
N TYR A 241 9.17 0.52 -22.21
CA TYR A 241 8.32 0.65 -23.39
C TYR A 241 7.59 -0.65 -23.73
N SER A 242 8.20 -1.80 -23.48
CA SER A 242 7.55 -3.12 -23.71
C SER A 242 6.32 -3.34 -22.82
N LEU A 243 6.14 -2.56 -21.76
CA LEU A 243 5.00 -2.60 -20.84
C LEU A 243 3.92 -1.55 -21.15
N MET A 244 4.04 -0.83 -22.28
CA MET A 244 2.98 0.07 -22.74
C MET A 244 1.69 -0.70 -23.03
N PRO A 245 0.50 -0.13 -22.82
CA PRO A 245 0.24 1.28 -22.41
C PRO A 245 0.23 1.51 -20.89
N ASN A 246 0.57 0.53 -20.08
CA ASN A 246 0.47 0.59 -18.62
C ASN A 246 1.60 1.42 -17.96
N ILE A 247 2.68 1.72 -18.70
CA ILE A 247 3.65 2.73 -18.29
C ILE A 247 3.22 4.07 -18.89
N GLN A 248 2.70 4.96 -18.06
CA GLN A 248 2.45 6.34 -18.44
C GLN A 248 3.72 7.17 -18.26
N SER A 249 3.99 8.05 -19.19
CA SER A 249 5.21 8.83 -19.29
C SER A 249 5.48 9.70 -18.07
N GLY A 250 6.50 9.39 -17.36
CA GLY A 250 7.12 10.17 -16.31
C GLY A 250 8.62 9.90 -16.28
N LEU A 251 9.24 9.80 -17.45
CA LEU A 251 10.70 9.74 -17.54
C LEU A 251 11.25 11.11 -17.18
N HIS A 252 11.39 11.38 -15.90
CA HIS A 252 12.13 12.53 -15.41
C HIS A 252 13.58 12.12 -15.28
N CYS A 253 14.39 12.47 -16.28
CA CYS A 253 15.84 12.46 -16.12
C CYS A 253 16.21 13.68 -15.28
N ALA A 254 16.52 13.51 -14.01
CA ALA A 254 17.17 14.57 -13.26
C ALA A 254 18.65 14.57 -13.68
N PRO A 255 19.17 15.69 -14.20
CA PRO A 255 20.60 15.77 -14.48
C PRO A 255 21.36 15.64 -13.17
N LYS A 256 22.52 14.98 -13.21
CA LYS A 256 23.45 14.93 -12.09
C LYS A 256 23.70 16.34 -11.59
N ALA A 257 23.29 16.65 -10.38
CA ALA A 257 23.92 17.72 -9.67
C ALA A 257 25.39 17.33 -9.54
N SER A 258 26.30 18.19 -9.99
CA SER A 258 27.72 17.95 -9.94
C SER A 258 28.17 17.66 -8.52
N TRP A 259 28.54 16.43 -8.28
CA TRP A 259 29.12 16.00 -7.02
C TRP A 259 30.64 16.03 -7.18
N LEU A 260 31.21 17.10 -6.76
CA LEU A 260 32.60 17.20 -6.37
C LEU A 260 32.67 17.81 -4.99
#